data_ccc16ed0afc9ad2240f8cee2ae7de459
#
_entry.id   ccc16ed0afc9ad2240f8cee2ae7de459
#
_cell.length_a   1.000
_cell.length_b   1.000
_cell.length_c   1.000
_cell.angle_alpha   90.00
_cell.angle_beta   90.00
_cell.angle_gamma   90.00
#
_symmetry.space_group_name_H-M   'P 1'
#
loop_
_entity.id
_entity.type
_entity.pdbx_description
1 polymer ?
#
loop_
_entity_poly.entity_id
_entity_poly.type
_entity_poly.pdbx_seq_one_letter_code
_entity_poly.pdbx_strand_id
1 'polypeptide(L)'
;SLDEAFLDVSHLRSATLAAREIKARIRRETGLTASAGVSVNKMLAKIASDYRKPDGLFTIAPEQVSGFVAGLPVERFFGIGEVTARADADLGLWDEAALVHHFGKAGHAYYGYARGIDDRAVTPNRIRKSLGAETTLPEDTDDRKRLMLELEGIREEVWNRLQRHEFRGKTVVLKLKYADFRQITRSKTLP
;
A
#
# COMPACT_ATOMS: atom_id res chain seq x y z
N SER A 1 -4.34 -3.57 0.28
CA SER A 1 -5.62 -2.92 0.06
C SER A 1 -6.62 -3.94 -0.49
N LEU A 2 -7.92 -3.74 -0.29
CA LEU A 2 -8.98 -4.59 -0.85
C LEU A 2 -9.34 -4.19 -2.28
N ASP A 3 -8.91 -3.03 -2.70
CA ASP A 3 -9.21 -2.38 -3.97
C ASP A 3 -7.99 -2.32 -4.92
N GLU A 4 -6.86 -2.85 -4.52
CA GLU A 4 -5.64 -2.87 -5.32
C GLU A 4 -5.03 -4.27 -5.40
N ALA A 5 -4.52 -4.63 -6.59
CA ALA A 5 -3.80 -5.88 -6.81
C ALA A 5 -2.60 -5.67 -7.73
N PHE A 6 -1.53 -6.42 -7.48
CA PHE A 6 -0.44 -6.61 -8.41
C PHE A 6 -0.57 -7.96 -9.10
N LEU A 7 -0.37 -7.98 -10.40
CA LEU A 7 -0.42 -9.17 -11.23
C LEU A 7 0.92 -9.35 -11.94
N ASP A 8 1.49 -10.54 -11.86
CA ASP A 8 2.62 -10.92 -12.70
C ASP A 8 2.08 -11.43 -14.04
N VAL A 9 2.35 -10.69 -15.08
CA VAL A 9 1.94 -10.98 -16.47
C VAL A 9 3.14 -11.17 -17.39
N SER A 10 4.32 -11.43 -16.84
CA SER A 10 5.57 -11.63 -17.59
C SER A 10 5.51 -12.80 -18.58
N HIS A 11 4.64 -13.77 -18.34
CA HIS A 11 4.38 -14.91 -19.23
C HIS A 11 3.46 -14.59 -20.42
N LEU A 12 2.84 -13.41 -20.45
CA LEU A 12 1.93 -13.00 -21.52
C LEU A 12 2.67 -12.23 -22.61
N ARG A 13 2.19 -12.35 -23.86
CA ARG A 13 2.76 -11.63 -25.02
C ARG A 13 2.65 -10.10 -24.88
N SER A 14 1.63 -9.60 -24.21
CA SER A 14 1.41 -8.17 -24.02
C SER A 14 0.71 -7.88 -22.68
N ALA A 15 1.46 -7.34 -21.74
CA ALA A 15 0.95 -6.89 -20.47
C ALA A 15 -0.11 -5.77 -20.61
N THR A 16 0.08 -4.87 -21.58
CA THR A 16 -0.86 -3.78 -21.85
C THR A 16 -2.22 -4.29 -22.36
N LEU A 17 -2.22 -5.30 -23.24
CA LEU A 17 -3.48 -5.91 -23.69
C LEU A 17 -4.18 -6.66 -22.57
N ALA A 18 -3.45 -7.39 -21.73
CA ALA A 18 -4.01 -8.03 -20.55
C ALA A 18 -4.66 -7.02 -19.59
N ALA A 19 -3.99 -5.90 -19.34
CA ALA A 19 -4.53 -4.82 -18.49
C ALA A 19 -5.82 -4.22 -19.08
N ARG A 20 -5.90 -4.01 -20.40
CA ARG A 20 -7.13 -3.56 -21.08
C ARG A 20 -8.28 -4.55 -20.90
N GLU A 21 -8.01 -5.83 -21.09
CA GLU A 21 -9.02 -6.88 -20.93
C GLU A 21 -9.54 -6.95 -19.50
N ILE A 22 -8.63 -6.93 -18.51
CA ILE A 22 -9.00 -6.93 -17.09
C ILE A 22 -9.90 -5.72 -16.77
N LYS A 23 -9.52 -4.52 -17.18
CA LYS A 23 -10.34 -3.30 -16.98
C LYS A 23 -11.72 -3.45 -17.62
N ALA A 24 -11.79 -3.94 -18.86
CA ALA A 24 -13.06 -4.16 -19.57
C ALA A 24 -13.93 -5.19 -18.86
N ARG A 25 -13.35 -6.26 -18.34
CA ARG A 25 -14.07 -7.26 -17.54
C ARG A 25 -14.60 -6.69 -16.24
N ILE A 26 -13.78 -5.96 -15.47
CA ILE A 26 -14.22 -5.32 -14.23
C ILE A 26 -15.44 -4.46 -14.51
N ARG A 27 -15.38 -3.60 -15.54
CA ARG A 27 -16.52 -2.75 -15.88
C ARG A 27 -17.77 -3.52 -16.27
N ARG A 28 -17.63 -4.57 -17.08
CA ARG A 28 -18.75 -5.41 -17.52
C ARG A 28 -19.39 -6.19 -16.38
N GLU A 29 -18.58 -6.72 -15.47
CA GLU A 29 -19.03 -7.64 -14.41
C GLU A 29 -19.50 -6.91 -13.16
N THR A 30 -18.96 -5.72 -12.87
CA THR A 30 -19.22 -4.99 -11.62
C THR A 30 -19.83 -3.60 -11.80
N GLY A 31 -19.81 -3.05 -13.03
CA GLY A 31 -20.16 -1.66 -13.28
C GLY A 31 -19.11 -0.64 -12.83
N LEU A 32 -18.03 -1.06 -12.15
CA LEU A 32 -16.99 -0.18 -11.63
C LEU A 32 -15.91 0.10 -12.68
N THR A 33 -15.23 1.22 -12.53
CA THR A 33 -14.01 1.54 -13.27
C THR A 33 -12.76 1.16 -12.47
N ALA A 34 -11.69 0.78 -13.17
CA ALA A 34 -10.39 0.54 -12.59
C ALA A 34 -9.30 1.26 -13.38
N SER A 35 -8.32 1.83 -12.70
CA SER A 35 -7.10 2.33 -13.34
C SER A 35 -6.02 1.26 -13.29
N ALA A 36 -5.22 1.15 -14.34
CA ALA A 36 -4.15 0.16 -14.43
C ALA A 36 -2.81 0.80 -14.84
N GLY A 37 -1.74 0.36 -14.21
CA GLY A 37 -0.37 0.67 -14.58
C GLY A 37 0.37 -0.59 -15.01
N VAL A 38 1.15 -0.50 -16.07
CA VAL A 38 1.97 -1.59 -16.59
C VAL A 38 3.42 -1.15 -16.61
N SER A 39 4.30 -1.93 -16.01
CA SER A 39 5.75 -1.68 -16.06
C SER A 39 6.55 -2.90 -15.64
N VAL A 40 7.87 -2.76 -15.59
CA VAL A 40 8.85 -3.83 -15.33
C VAL A 40 8.91 -4.25 -13.86
N ASN A 41 8.36 -3.46 -12.94
CA ASN A 41 8.34 -3.77 -11.50
C ASN A 41 7.12 -3.16 -10.80
N LYS A 42 6.91 -3.54 -9.54
CA LYS A 42 5.73 -3.14 -8.74
C LYS A 42 5.67 -1.65 -8.46
N MET A 43 6.80 -1.03 -8.16
CA MET A 43 6.87 0.41 -7.86
C MET A 43 6.42 1.22 -9.07
N LEU A 44 7.01 0.97 -10.23
CA LEU A 44 6.66 1.67 -11.46
C LEU A 44 5.23 1.38 -11.92
N ALA A 45 4.77 0.12 -11.80
CA ALA A 45 3.39 -0.23 -12.12
C ALA A 45 2.38 0.51 -11.22
N LYS A 46 2.68 0.67 -9.91
CA LYS A 46 1.84 1.44 -8.99
C LYS A 46 1.80 2.92 -9.38
N ILE A 47 2.94 3.54 -9.66
CA ILE A 47 3.01 4.94 -10.10
C ILE A 47 2.24 5.12 -11.41
N ALA A 48 2.46 4.21 -12.36
CA ALA A 48 1.75 4.22 -13.65
C ALA A 48 0.22 4.13 -13.48
N SER A 49 -0.27 3.35 -12.52
CA SER A 49 -1.71 3.22 -12.25
C SER A 49 -2.36 4.51 -11.79
N ASP A 50 -1.60 5.41 -11.16
CA ASP A 50 -2.08 6.69 -10.67
C ASP A 50 -1.94 7.82 -11.71
N TYR A 51 -1.16 7.59 -12.78
CA TYR A 51 -0.76 8.64 -13.71
C TYR A 51 -1.91 9.18 -14.59
N ARG A 52 -2.90 8.34 -14.89
CA ARG A 52 -4.07 8.70 -15.72
C ARG A 52 -5.39 8.33 -15.05
N LYS A 53 -5.51 8.53 -13.74
CA LYS A 53 -6.79 8.38 -13.04
C LYS A 53 -7.76 9.51 -13.42
N PRO A 54 -9.09 9.27 -13.44
CA PRO A 54 -9.76 7.99 -13.25
C PRO A 54 -9.78 7.11 -14.54
N ASP A 55 -10.07 5.83 -14.39
CA ASP A 55 -10.25 4.84 -15.46
C ASP A 55 -9.13 4.82 -16.51
N GLY A 56 -7.91 5.19 -16.08
CA GLY A 56 -6.75 5.27 -16.96
C GLY A 56 -6.05 3.93 -17.17
N LEU A 57 -5.24 3.87 -18.21
CA LEU A 57 -4.23 2.85 -18.44
C LEU A 57 -2.94 3.55 -18.88
N PHE A 58 -1.87 3.31 -18.14
CA PHE A 58 -0.57 3.87 -18.47
C PHE A 58 0.52 2.78 -18.42
N THR A 59 1.37 2.77 -19.45
CA THR A 59 2.48 1.81 -19.56
C THR A 59 3.80 2.58 -19.54
N ILE A 60 4.73 2.13 -18.69
CA ILE A 60 6.11 2.59 -18.67
C ILE A 60 6.94 1.42 -19.22
N ALA A 61 7.36 1.54 -20.47
CA ALA A 61 8.19 0.53 -21.14
C ALA A 61 9.61 0.52 -20.55
N PRO A 62 10.36 -0.60 -20.66
CA PRO A 62 11.69 -0.72 -20.08
C PRO A 62 12.63 0.42 -20.46
N GLU A 63 12.64 0.82 -21.72
CA GLU A 63 13.47 1.90 -22.27
C GLU A 63 13.08 3.29 -21.78
N GLN A 64 11.87 3.45 -21.26
CA GLN A 64 11.36 4.73 -20.74
C GLN A 64 11.68 4.93 -19.25
N VAL A 65 12.05 3.87 -18.53
CA VAL A 65 12.16 3.88 -17.06
C VAL A 65 13.09 4.97 -16.57
N SER A 66 14.31 5.05 -17.11
CA SER A 66 15.31 6.02 -16.66
C SER A 66 14.84 7.46 -16.82
N GLY A 67 14.31 7.82 -18.00
CA GLY A 67 13.79 9.17 -18.24
C GLY A 67 12.53 9.49 -17.42
N PHE A 68 11.66 8.48 -17.23
CA PHE A 68 10.45 8.64 -16.44
C PHE A 68 10.77 8.92 -14.96
N VAL A 69 11.68 8.14 -14.38
CA VAL A 69 12.06 8.28 -12.96
C VAL A 69 12.81 9.58 -12.71
N ALA A 70 13.69 9.99 -13.63
CA ALA A 70 14.44 11.25 -13.51
C ALA A 70 13.52 12.50 -13.48
N GLY A 71 12.36 12.42 -14.11
CA GLY A 71 11.36 13.51 -14.10
C GLY A 71 10.28 13.37 -13.03
N LEU A 72 10.37 12.38 -12.14
CA LEU A 72 9.30 12.09 -11.18
C LEU A 72 9.50 12.86 -9.87
N PRO A 73 8.52 13.66 -9.43
CA PRO A 73 8.55 14.29 -8.11
C PRO A 73 8.68 13.25 -6.98
N VAL A 74 9.44 13.57 -5.93
CA VAL A 74 9.73 12.65 -4.81
C VAL A 74 8.46 12.14 -4.13
N GLU A 75 7.43 12.96 -4.05
CA GLU A 75 6.13 12.62 -3.45
C GLU A 75 5.37 11.52 -4.21
N ARG A 76 5.75 11.28 -5.45
CA ARG A 76 5.14 10.23 -6.29
C ARG A 76 5.72 8.85 -6.04
N PHE A 77 6.86 8.76 -5.36
CA PHE A 77 7.42 7.45 -5.03
C PHE A 77 6.61 6.77 -3.94
N PHE A 78 6.26 5.53 -4.19
CA PHE A 78 5.46 4.74 -3.26
C PHE A 78 6.16 4.58 -1.90
N GLY A 79 5.46 4.97 -0.83
CA GLY A 79 5.97 4.87 0.54
C GLY A 79 6.74 6.10 1.02
N ILE A 80 6.90 7.12 0.18
CA ILE A 80 7.40 8.43 0.59
C ILE A 80 6.20 9.30 0.94
N GLY A 81 6.00 9.54 2.25
CA GLY A 81 4.96 10.46 2.73
C GLY A 81 5.41 11.92 2.68
N GLU A 82 4.47 12.85 2.86
CA GLU A 82 4.74 14.30 2.86
C GLU A 82 5.89 14.73 3.77
N VAL A 83 6.04 14.10 4.94
CA VAL A 83 7.12 14.40 5.89
C VAL A 83 8.49 14.03 5.33
N THR A 84 8.56 12.93 4.57
CA THR A 84 9.78 12.46 3.92
C THR A 84 10.08 13.27 2.66
N ALA A 85 9.05 13.68 1.93
CA ALA A 85 9.18 14.48 0.70
C ALA A 85 9.68 15.91 0.95
N ARG A 86 9.46 16.46 2.15
CA ARG A 86 9.96 17.79 2.55
C ARG A 86 11.46 17.84 2.81
N ALA A 87 12.12 16.70 2.87
CA ALA A 87 13.55 16.62 3.24
C ALA A 87 14.51 16.75 2.05
N ASP A 88 14.06 17.19 0.88
CA ASP A 88 14.83 17.61 -0.29
C ASP A 88 14.60 16.82 -1.60
N ALA A 89 14.60 17.60 -2.65
CA ALA A 89 13.84 17.44 -3.87
C ALA A 89 14.41 16.47 -4.92
N ASP A 90 15.57 15.83 -4.72
CA ASP A 90 16.11 14.92 -5.76
C ASP A 90 16.86 13.72 -5.16
N LEU A 91 16.09 12.67 -4.84
CA LEU A 91 16.65 11.40 -4.36
C LEU A 91 17.63 10.77 -5.36
N GLY A 92 17.57 11.17 -6.63
CA GLY A 92 18.46 10.67 -7.68
C GLY A 92 19.89 11.12 -7.51
N LEU A 93 20.11 12.29 -6.88
CA LEU A 93 21.43 12.86 -6.64
C LEU A 93 22.12 12.31 -5.38
N TRP A 94 21.36 11.63 -4.51
CA TRP A 94 21.92 11.12 -3.25
C TRP A 94 22.55 9.74 -3.46
N ASP A 95 23.67 9.51 -2.79
CA ASP A 95 24.21 8.17 -2.66
C ASP A 95 23.42 7.33 -1.66
N GLU A 96 23.61 6.03 -1.69
CA GLU A 96 22.88 5.10 -0.83
C GLU A 96 23.16 5.34 0.66
N ALA A 97 24.41 5.67 1.00
CA ALA A 97 24.82 5.89 2.39
C ALA A 97 24.12 7.13 2.98
N ALA A 98 24.01 8.21 2.21
CA ALA A 98 23.29 9.42 2.61
C ALA A 98 21.80 9.13 2.81
N LEU A 99 21.15 8.38 1.89
CA LEU A 99 19.75 7.97 2.02
C LEU A 99 19.52 7.07 3.25
N VAL A 100 20.42 6.14 3.50
CA VAL A 100 20.33 5.27 4.69
C VAL A 100 20.56 6.07 5.98
N HIS A 101 21.50 7.00 5.99
CA HIS A 101 21.72 7.88 7.13
C HIS A 101 20.47 8.70 7.47
N HIS A 102 19.78 9.22 6.45
CA HIS A 102 18.63 10.11 6.60
C HIS A 102 17.31 9.36 6.86
N PHE A 103 17.08 8.25 6.17
CA PHE A 103 15.82 7.51 6.17
C PHE A 103 15.91 6.12 6.83
N GLY A 104 17.05 5.79 7.44
CA GLY A 104 17.28 4.47 8.01
C GLY A 104 17.18 3.36 6.96
N LYS A 105 16.67 2.20 7.33
CA LYS A 105 16.53 1.05 6.43
C LYS A 105 15.72 1.33 5.14
N ALA A 106 14.86 2.33 5.15
CA ALA A 106 14.09 2.71 3.96
C ALA A 106 14.98 3.35 2.89
N GLY A 107 16.12 3.93 3.26
CA GLY A 107 17.06 4.54 2.34
C GLY A 107 17.55 3.60 1.24
N HIS A 108 17.77 2.31 1.53
CA HIS A 108 18.11 1.30 0.51
C HIS A 108 17.03 1.20 -0.57
N ALA A 109 15.77 1.15 -0.16
CA ALA A 109 14.65 1.08 -1.11
C ALA A 109 14.54 2.38 -1.92
N TYR A 110 14.68 3.54 -1.29
CA TYR A 110 14.63 4.83 -1.98
C TYR A 110 15.75 5.01 -3.00
N TYR A 111 16.96 4.53 -2.68
CA TYR A 111 18.07 4.50 -3.62
C TYR A 111 17.74 3.70 -4.89
N GLY A 112 17.16 2.50 -4.71
CA GLY A 112 16.68 1.69 -5.82
C GLY A 112 15.56 2.38 -6.60
N TYR A 113 14.55 2.90 -5.91
CA TYR A 113 13.39 3.54 -6.53
C TYR A 113 13.77 4.77 -7.38
N ALA A 114 14.69 5.60 -6.90
CA ALA A 114 15.22 6.74 -7.64
C ALA A 114 15.95 6.32 -8.95
N ARG A 115 16.27 5.03 -9.09
CA ARG A 115 16.90 4.43 -10.28
C ARG A 115 15.97 3.50 -11.05
N GLY A 116 14.68 3.49 -10.69
CA GLY A 116 13.69 2.63 -11.32
C GLY A 116 13.76 1.15 -10.93
N ILE A 117 14.48 0.82 -9.86
CA ILE A 117 14.73 -0.55 -9.39
C ILE A 117 13.80 -0.89 -8.24
N ASP A 118 13.08 -2.00 -8.35
CA ASP A 118 12.27 -2.60 -7.29
C ASP A 118 12.24 -4.12 -7.49
N ASP A 119 13.04 -4.83 -6.71
CA ASP A 119 13.22 -6.29 -6.84
C ASP A 119 12.14 -7.11 -6.11
N ARG A 120 11.11 -6.45 -5.57
CA ARG A 120 10.02 -7.14 -4.86
C ARG A 120 9.14 -7.92 -5.82
N ALA A 121 9.17 -9.24 -5.74
CA ALA A 121 8.30 -10.11 -6.54
C ALA A 121 6.81 -9.91 -6.20
N VAL A 122 5.94 -10.25 -7.14
CA VAL A 122 4.51 -10.45 -6.88
C VAL A 122 4.34 -11.75 -6.12
N THR A 123 3.82 -11.68 -4.90
CA THR A 123 3.64 -12.84 -4.01
C THR A 123 2.15 -13.02 -3.73
N PRO A 124 1.45 -13.89 -4.49
CA PRO A 124 -0.01 -14.04 -4.39
C PRO A 124 -0.43 -14.67 -3.05
N ASN A 125 0.34 -15.62 -2.53
CA ASN A 125 0.03 -16.37 -1.31
C ASN A 125 0.87 -15.89 -0.13
N ARG A 126 0.75 -14.62 0.22
CA ARG A 126 1.49 -14.07 1.35
C ARG A 126 0.93 -14.59 2.67
N ILE A 127 1.79 -15.17 3.50
CA ILE A 127 1.43 -15.56 4.86
C ILE A 127 0.97 -14.31 5.63
N ARG A 128 -0.24 -14.36 6.18
CA ARG A 128 -0.80 -13.29 6.99
C ARG A 128 0.01 -13.13 8.28
N LYS A 129 0.46 -11.93 8.58
CA LYS A 129 1.24 -11.62 9.80
C LYS A 129 0.42 -10.99 10.91
N SER A 130 -0.76 -10.46 10.60
CA SER A 130 -1.67 -9.85 11.56
C SER A 130 -3.10 -10.02 11.10
N LEU A 131 -4.02 -9.97 12.05
CA LEU A 131 -5.45 -10.00 11.84
C LEU A 131 -6.08 -8.98 12.75
N GLY A 132 -7.04 -8.21 12.26
CA GLY A 132 -7.70 -7.17 13.04
C GLY A 132 -9.10 -6.87 12.52
N ALA A 133 -9.84 -6.12 13.30
CA ALA A 133 -11.09 -5.47 12.94
C ALA A 133 -11.05 -4.03 13.43
N GLU A 134 -11.76 -3.17 12.78
CA GLU A 134 -11.92 -1.77 13.16
C GLU A 134 -13.31 -1.28 12.79
N THR A 135 -13.82 -0.32 13.54
CA THR A 135 -15.04 0.38 13.22
C THR A 135 -14.85 1.87 13.40
N THR A 136 -15.64 2.65 12.68
CA THR A 136 -15.74 4.10 12.89
C THR A 136 -17.07 4.37 13.54
N LEU A 137 -17.04 5.08 14.67
CA LEU A 137 -18.28 5.48 15.35
C LEU A 137 -19.02 6.50 14.49
N PRO A 138 -20.35 6.43 14.40
CA PRO A 138 -21.16 7.40 13.65
C PRO A 138 -21.07 8.82 14.25
N GLU A 139 -20.81 8.91 15.56
CA GLU A 139 -20.65 10.16 16.30
C GLU A 139 -19.47 10.02 17.26
N ASP A 140 -18.72 11.10 17.44
CA ASP A 140 -17.65 11.16 18.44
C ASP A 140 -18.23 11.06 19.86
N THR A 141 -17.55 10.35 20.73
CA THR A 141 -18.00 10.14 22.13
C THR A 141 -16.83 9.99 23.08
N ASP A 142 -17.00 10.48 24.29
CA ASP A 142 -16.15 10.23 25.46
C ASP A 142 -16.82 9.27 26.47
N ASP A 143 -18.05 8.79 26.19
CA ASP A 143 -18.72 7.81 27.02
C ASP A 143 -17.96 6.48 27.05
N ARG A 144 -17.35 6.24 28.20
CA ARG A 144 -16.57 5.01 28.41
C ARG A 144 -17.41 3.73 28.27
N LYS A 145 -18.69 3.76 28.68
CA LYS A 145 -19.56 2.58 28.58
C LYS A 145 -19.83 2.23 27.11
N ARG A 146 -20.14 3.26 26.30
CA ARG A 146 -20.35 3.11 24.87
C ARG A 146 -19.07 2.61 24.19
N LEU A 147 -17.91 3.20 24.48
CA LEU A 147 -16.62 2.76 23.92
C LEU A 147 -16.29 1.32 24.30
N MET A 148 -16.59 0.87 25.52
CA MET A 148 -16.37 -0.51 25.93
C MET A 148 -17.31 -1.49 25.21
N LEU A 149 -18.55 -1.12 24.95
CA LEU A 149 -19.50 -1.93 24.21
C LEU A 149 -19.05 -2.11 22.75
N GLU A 150 -18.62 -1.04 22.09
CA GLU A 150 -18.06 -1.11 20.72
C GLU A 150 -16.79 -1.97 20.67
N LEU A 151 -15.94 -1.86 21.68
CA LEU A 151 -14.73 -2.67 21.78
C LEU A 151 -15.05 -4.16 21.94
N GLU A 152 -16.10 -4.52 22.68
CA GLU A 152 -16.56 -5.90 22.79
C GLU A 152 -16.99 -6.46 21.43
N GLY A 153 -17.75 -5.71 20.65
CA GLY A 153 -18.14 -6.11 19.30
C GLY A 153 -16.92 -6.32 18.37
N ILE A 154 -15.93 -5.42 18.43
CA ILE A 154 -14.67 -5.57 17.69
C ILE A 154 -13.90 -6.81 18.16
N ARG A 155 -13.85 -7.06 19.47
CA ARG A 155 -13.20 -8.24 20.05
C ARG A 155 -13.81 -9.54 19.51
N GLU A 156 -15.15 -9.61 19.49
CA GLU A 156 -15.86 -10.78 18.97
C GLU A 156 -15.58 -10.99 17.46
N GLU A 157 -15.57 -9.91 16.69
CA GLU A 157 -15.24 -10.01 15.28
C GLU A 157 -13.80 -10.49 15.06
N VAL A 158 -12.83 -9.97 15.81
CA VAL A 158 -11.44 -10.44 15.75
C VAL A 158 -11.37 -11.91 16.13
N TRP A 159 -12.07 -12.33 17.19
CA TRP A 159 -12.11 -13.73 17.60
C TRP A 159 -12.66 -14.65 16.50
N ASN A 160 -13.78 -14.29 15.91
CA ASN A 160 -14.38 -15.05 14.81
C ASN A 160 -13.46 -15.15 13.59
N ARG A 161 -12.75 -14.05 13.27
CA ARG A 161 -11.74 -14.07 12.18
C ARG A 161 -10.54 -14.95 12.52
N LEU A 162 -10.07 -14.94 13.77
CA LEU A 162 -8.98 -15.83 14.21
C LEU A 162 -9.36 -17.29 14.04
N GLN A 163 -10.57 -17.69 14.47
CA GLN A 163 -11.08 -19.05 14.31
C GLN A 163 -11.20 -19.45 12.84
N ARG A 164 -11.83 -18.60 12.03
CA ARG A 164 -12.04 -18.87 10.59
C ARG A 164 -10.74 -19.06 9.81
N HIS A 165 -9.69 -18.33 10.18
CA HIS A 165 -8.40 -18.36 9.50
C HIS A 165 -7.36 -19.23 10.21
N GLU A 166 -7.74 -19.93 11.26
CA GLU A 166 -6.83 -20.74 12.11
C GLU A 166 -5.56 -19.95 12.53
N PHE A 167 -5.75 -18.64 12.73
CA PHE A 167 -4.66 -17.71 13.00
C PHE A 167 -4.42 -17.57 14.50
N ARG A 168 -3.15 -17.58 14.91
CA ARG A 168 -2.73 -17.35 16.28
C ARG A 168 -1.75 -16.17 16.35
N GLY A 169 -1.87 -15.36 17.38
CA GLY A 169 -0.97 -14.23 17.63
C GLY A 169 -0.69 -14.07 19.11
N LYS A 170 0.52 -13.64 19.42
CA LYS A 170 0.94 -13.36 20.82
C LYS A 170 0.73 -11.92 21.24
N THR A 171 0.62 -10.99 20.29
CA THR A 171 0.51 -9.57 20.59
C THR A 171 -0.86 -9.05 20.23
N VAL A 172 -1.53 -8.48 21.24
CA VAL A 172 -2.78 -7.74 21.05
C VAL A 172 -2.45 -6.26 20.92
N VAL A 173 -3.05 -5.61 19.94
CA VAL A 173 -2.85 -4.18 19.66
C VAL A 173 -4.19 -3.48 19.64
N LEU A 174 -4.35 -2.47 20.48
CA LEU A 174 -5.50 -1.56 20.48
C LEU A 174 -5.08 -0.25 19.81
N LYS A 175 -5.90 0.21 18.87
CA LYS A 175 -5.77 1.51 18.23
C LYS A 175 -7.02 2.33 18.55
N LEU A 176 -6.83 3.57 18.94
CA LEU A 176 -7.91 4.53 19.16
C LEU A 176 -7.61 5.80 18.37
N LYS A 177 -8.55 6.23 17.54
CA LYS A 177 -8.48 7.48 16.80
C LYS A 177 -9.45 8.48 17.38
N TYR A 178 -8.97 9.68 17.66
CA TYR A 178 -9.77 10.80 18.18
C TYR A 178 -10.45 11.59 17.05
N ALA A 179 -11.36 12.49 17.41
CA ALA A 179 -12.06 13.39 16.49
C ALA A 179 -11.11 14.26 15.64
N ASP A 180 -9.96 14.64 16.17
CA ASP A 180 -8.91 15.39 15.48
C ASP A 180 -8.01 14.49 14.59
N PHE A 181 -8.42 13.24 14.37
CA PHE A 181 -7.69 12.21 13.63
C PHE A 181 -6.36 11.76 14.26
N ARG A 182 -5.97 12.30 15.41
CA ARG A 182 -4.83 11.80 16.17
C ARG A 182 -5.11 10.37 16.62
N GLN A 183 -4.16 9.47 16.41
CA GLN A 183 -4.28 8.06 16.78
C GLN A 183 -3.29 7.70 17.87
N ILE A 184 -3.76 6.98 18.87
CA ILE A 184 -2.91 6.31 19.84
C ILE A 184 -2.97 4.80 19.66
N THR A 185 -1.87 4.14 20.00
CA THR A 185 -1.74 2.69 19.92
C THR A 185 -1.22 2.15 21.23
N ARG A 186 -1.79 1.06 21.71
CA ARG A 186 -1.30 0.30 22.87
C ARG A 186 -1.18 -1.15 22.48
N SER A 187 -0.11 -1.81 22.92
CA SER A 187 0.12 -3.21 22.64
C SER A 187 0.48 -3.99 23.91
N LYS A 188 0.07 -5.25 23.95
CA LYS A 188 0.45 -6.19 24.99
C LYS A 188 0.82 -7.52 24.33
N THR A 189 2.03 -7.98 24.57
CA THR A 189 2.48 -9.31 24.15
C THR A 189 2.28 -10.29 25.31
N LEU A 190 1.67 -11.41 25.00
CA LEU A 190 1.49 -12.53 25.94
C LEU A 190 2.72 -13.44 25.89
N PRO A 191 3.05 -14.09 26.97
CA PRO A 191 4.18 -15.01 27.03
C PRO A 191 4.05 -16.23 26.10
#